data_5f798bec318cc462ea28a295dbec5508
#
_entry.id   5f798bec318cc462ea28a295dbec5508
#
_cell.length_a   1.000
_cell.length_b   1.000
_cell.length_c   1.000
_cell.angle_alpha   90.00
_cell.angle_beta   90.00
_cell.angle_gamma   90.00
#
_symmetry.space_group_name_H-M   'P 1'
#
loop_
_entity.id
_entity.type
_entity.pdbx_description
1 polymer ?
#
loop_
_entity_poly.entity_id
_entity_poly.type
_entity_poly.pdbx_seq_one_letter_code
_entity_poly.pdbx_strand_id
1 'polypeptide(L)'
;LDTTILEVVGDNIRILTSEGARHLGGSNFDEILLEAYDEQYRKQVSAALYNDERQRRRSLQAAEDAKKMLSKLQRVSDTIGNDTSGLARIDLTRESFEKLIRNMITRALMLVEQALDSARLKPSDIDHVVLVGGSSRIPKVKQMLEKHFGKAPKSCGNVDECVALGAALFAKKSARIQEVCNQSYGTLAMIYNAATGEEKVQNSIVIPKNSSIPCSRTQMYVTSEDNERVIEVDITQGEDDDPKYVDVIGRITLEVPPNRPKGCEVA
;
A
#
# COMPACT_ATOMS: atom_id res chain seq x y z
N LEU A 1 1.48 -3.83 -0.89
CA LEU A 1 1.13 -4.08 -2.28
C LEU A 1 1.11 -2.76 -3.02
N ASP A 2 1.72 -2.72 -4.18
CA ASP A 2 1.71 -1.57 -5.08
C ASP A 2 1.30 -2.02 -6.47
N THR A 3 0.50 -1.19 -7.13
CA THR A 3 0.06 -1.37 -8.51
C THR A 3 0.40 -0.09 -9.28
N THR A 4 1.23 -0.21 -10.29
CA THR A 4 1.68 0.92 -11.09
C THR A 4 1.34 0.68 -12.56
N ILE A 5 0.73 1.66 -13.19
CA ILE A 5 0.53 1.68 -14.64
C ILE A 5 1.53 2.64 -15.25
N LEU A 6 2.25 2.17 -16.24
CA LEU A 6 3.27 2.94 -16.92
C LEU A 6 3.19 2.76 -18.44
N GLU A 7 3.64 3.78 -19.15
CA GLU A 7 3.81 3.79 -20.60
C GLU A 7 5.28 3.72 -20.94
N VAL A 8 5.64 2.87 -21.89
CA VAL A 8 7.03 2.74 -22.37
C VAL A 8 7.09 3.10 -23.85
N VAL A 9 7.85 4.15 -24.17
CA VAL A 9 8.08 4.58 -25.56
C VAL A 9 9.57 4.70 -25.79
N GLY A 10 10.16 3.68 -26.43
CA GLY A 10 11.62 3.57 -26.56
C GLY A 10 12.28 3.49 -25.18
N ASP A 11 13.22 4.41 -24.88
CA ASP A 11 13.92 4.48 -23.59
C ASP A 11 13.21 5.37 -22.56
N ASN A 12 12.04 5.93 -22.90
CA ASN A 12 11.29 6.75 -21.98
C ASN A 12 10.23 5.93 -21.28
N ILE A 13 10.20 6.01 -19.95
CA ILE A 13 9.20 5.39 -19.09
C ILE A 13 8.42 6.50 -18.39
N ARG A 14 7.13 6.53 -18.60
CA ARG A 14 6.22 7.48 -17.94
C ARG A 14 5.28 6.71 -17.02
N ILE A 15 5.33 7.01 -15.74
CA ILE A 15 4.36 6.49 -14.77
C ILE A 15 3.05 7.29 -14.96
N LEU A 16 1.95 6.60 -15.20
CA LEU A 16 0.62 7.20 -15.36
C LEU A 16 -0.07 7.31 -14.02
N THR A 17 0.00 6.24 -13.21
CA THR A 17 -0.57 6.18 -11.86
C THR A 17 0.12 5.12 -11.03
N SER A 18 0.08 5.29 -9.70
CA SER A 18 0.52 4.31 -8.73
C SER A 18 -0.46 4.26 -7.57
N GLU A 19 -0.97 3.06 -7.28
CA GLU A 19 -1.89 2.76 -6.20
C GLU A 19 -1.25 1.76 -5.25
N GLY A 20 -1.41 1.95 -3.94
CA GLY A 20 -0.77 1.09 -2.96
C GLY A 20 -1.59 0.87 -1.70
N ALA A 21 -1.35 -0.26 -1.03
CA ALA A 21 -1.89 -0.53 0.30
C ALA A 21 -0.79 -1.03 1.24
N ARG A 22 -0.59 -0.33 2.36
CA ARG A 22 0.46 -0.64 3.36
C ARG A 22 0.28 -2.01 3.99
N HIS A 23 -0.96 -2.43 4.26
CA HIS A 23 -1.29 -3.66 4.97
C HIS A 23 -1.93 -4.70 4.03
N LEU A 24 -1.29 -4.93 2.87
CA LEU A 24 -1.72 -5.92 1.89
C LEU A 24 -0.50 -6.54 1.22
N GLY A 25 -0.03 -7.66 1.75
CA GLY A 25 1.17 -8.32 1.23
C GLY A 25 1.43 -9.68 1.85
N GLY A 26 2.61 -10.23 1.57
CA GLY A 26 3.00 -11.57 2.00
C GLY A 26 2.95 -11.79 3.50
N SER A 27 3.40 -10.81 4.30
CA SER A 27 3.37 -10.87 5.76
C SER A 27 1.94 -10.95 6.33
N ASN A 28 0.97 -10.30 5.67
CA ASN A 28 -0.42 -10.42 6.10
C ASN A 28 -1.00 -11.82 5.79
N PHE A 29 -0.55 -12.47 4.72
CA PHE A 29 -0.91 -13.86 4.44
C PHE A 29 -0.31 -14.81 5.48
N ASP A 30 0.91 -14.51 5.97
CA ASP A 30 1.57 -15.28 7.03
C ASP A 30 0.81 -15.20 8.34
N GLU A 31 0.32 -14.01 8.72
CA GLU A 31 -0.52 -13.83 9.90
C GLU A 31 -1.83 -14.62 9.81
N ILE A 32 -2.50 -14.60 8.67
CA ILE A 32 -3.73 -15.39 8.45
C ILE A 32 -3.44 -16.90 8.57
N LEU A 33 -2.30 -17.36 8.05
CA LEU A 33 -1.91 -18.76 8.21
C LEU A 33 -1.51 -19.10 9.64
N LEU A 34 -0.88 -18.17 10.37
CA LEU A 34 -0.57 -18.34 11.77
C LEU A 34 -1.83 -18.51 12.61
N GLU A 35 -2.87 -17.73 12.34
CA GLU A 35 -4.18 -17.90 12.99
C GLU A 35 -4.79 -19.28 12.69
N ALA A 36 -4.72 -19.74 11.44
CA ALA A 36 -5.20 -21.06 11.07
C ALA A 36 -4.37 -22.19 11.71
N TYR A 37 -3.07 -21.98 11.92
CA TYR A 37 -2.20 -22.89 12.66
C TYR A 37 -2.60 -22.96 14.13
N ASP A 38 -2.79 -21.82 14.79
CA ASP A 38 -3.21 -21.76 16.21
C ASP A 38 -4.59 -22.40 16.40
N GLU A 39 -5.53 -22.18 15.48
CA GLU A 39 -6.86 -22.81 15.53
C GLU A 39 -6.76 -24.34 15.43
N GLN A 40 -5.99 -24.90 14.51
CA GLN A 40 -5.79 -26.35 14.38
C GLN A 40 -5.04 -26.93 15.59
N TYR A 41 -4.05 -26.19 16.11
CA TYR A 41 -3.29 -26.58 17.28
C TYR A 41 -4.18 -26.67 18.51
N ARG A 42 -5.00 -25.66 18.78
CA ARG A 42 -5.96 -25.63 19.91
C ARG A 42 -6.95 -26.78 19.89
N LYS A 43 -7.38 -27.19 18.70
CA LYS A 43 -8.29 -28.36 18.55
C LYS A 43 -7.64 -29.67 18.95
N GLN A 44 -6.31 -29.83 18.85
CA GLN A 44 -5.59 -31.06 19.15
C GLN A 44 -4.98 -31.07 20.56
N VAL A 45 -4.50 -29.94 21.03
CA VAL A 45 -3.69 -29.84 22.27
C VAL A 45 -4.44 -29.10 23.37
N SER A 46 -5.57 -28.44 23.08
CA SER A 46 -6.35 -27.62 24.02
C SER A 46 -5.54 -26.48 24.69
N ALA A 47 -4.52 -25.99 24.00
CA ALA A 47 -3.67 -24.88 24.43
C ALA A 47 -3.38 -23.93 23.26
N ALA A 48 -2.90 -22.73 23.53
CA ALA A 48 -2.43 -21.82 22.48
C ALA A 48 -1.11 -22.32 21.88
N LEU A 49 -0.93 -22.13 20.59
CA LEU A 49 0.29 -22.49 19.88
C LEU A 49 1.50 -21.66 20.37
N TYR A 50 1.27 -20.42 20.76
CA TYR A 50 2.31 -19.51 21.27
C TYR A 50 1.78 -18.73 22.48
N ASN A 51 2.64 -18.53 23.47
CA ASN A 51 2.36 -17.79 24.70
C ASN A 51 3.34 -16.62 24.91
N ASP A 52 4.38 -16.57 24.10
CA ASP A 52 5.39 -15.53 24.11
C ASP A 52 5.82 -15.16 22.67
N GLU A 53 6.56 -14.06 22.56
CA GLU A 53 7.00 -13.52 21.27
C GLU A 53 7.98 -14.46 20.53
N ARG A 54 8.79 -15.25 21.24
CA ARG A 54 9.72 -16.20 20.64
C ARG A 54 8.98 -17.34 19.97
N GLN A 55 7.97 -17.90 20.65
CA GLN A 55 7.11 -18.96 20.11
C GLN A 55 6.32 -18.42 18.93
N ARG A 56 5.75 -17.21 19.04
CA ARG A 56 5.03 -16.56 17.95
C ARG A 56 5.88 -16.41 16.69
N ARG A 57 7.12 -15.95 16.82
CA ARG A 57 8.04 -15.81 15.67
C ARG A 57 8.37 -17.15 15.01
N ARG A 58 8.58 -18.21 15.78
CA ARG A 58 8.79 -19.56 15.24
C ARG A 58 7.57 -20.05 14.46
N SER A 59 6.38 -19.86 15.01
CA SER A 59 5.14 -20.27 14.38
C SER A 59 4.84 -19.45 13.13
N LEU A 60 5.14 -18.15 13.14
CA LEU A 60 5.04 -17.28 11.97
C LEU A 60 6.00 -17.70 10.85
N GLN A 61 7.24 -18.09 11.20
CA GLN A 61 8.18 -18.62 10.21
C GLN A 61 7.67 -19.92 9.59
N ALA A 62 7.09 -20.83 10.37
CA ALA A 62 6.48 -22.05 9.84
C ALA A 62 5.29 -21.74 8.90
N ALA A 63 4.46 -20.76 9.26
CA ALA A 63 3.37 -20.29 8.41
C ALA A 63 3.88 -19.69 7.08
N GLU A 64 4.94 -18.90 7.12
CA GLU A 64 5.59 -18.36 5.92
C GLU A 64 6.13 -19.47 5.02
N ASP A 65 6.80 -20.46 5.60
CA ASP A 65 7.37 -21.59 4.85
C ASP A 65 6.26 -22.43 4.22
N ALA A 66 5.15 -22.66 4.93
CA ALA A 66 3.96 -23.32 4.38
C ALA A 66 3.35 -22.53 3.23
N LYS A 67 3.23 -21.19 3.34
CA LYS A 67 2.79 -20.31 2.24
C LYS A 67 3.66 -20.50 0.99
N LYS A 68 4.98 -20.48 1.17
CA LYS A 68 5.93 -20.69 0.06
C LYS A 68 5.78 -22.07 -0.57
N MET A 69 5.62 -23.12 0.24
CA MET A 69 5.39 -24.48 -0.23
C MET A 69 4.05 -24.62 -0.94
N LEU A 70 2.96 -24.05 -0.43
CA LEU A 70 1.63 -24.07 -1.04
C LEU A 70 1.57 -23.35 -2.40
N SER A 71 2.51 -22.48 -2.70
CA SER A 71 2.67 -21.92 -4.05
C SER A 71 3.12 -22.98 -5.09
N LYS A 72 3.77 -24.06 -4.64
CA LYS A 72 4.29 -25.16 -5.47
C LYS A 72 3.50 -26.45 -5.31
N LEU A 73 3.12 -26.79 -4.07
CA LEU A 73 2.45 -28.03 -3.68
C LEU A 73 0.95 -27.81 -3.46
N GLN A 74 0.16 -28.87 -3.58
CA GLN A 74 -1.28 -28.83 -3.31
C GLN A 74 -1.61 -29.00 -1.82
N ARG A 75 -0.69 -29.60 -1.05
CA ARG A 75 -0.84 -29.86 0.37
C ARG A 75 0.51 -29.75 1.08
N VAL A 76 0.46 -29.26 2.31
CA VAL A 76 1.57 -29.20 3.26
C VAL A 76 1.08 -29.77 4.57
N SER A 77 1.91 -30.63 5.18
CA SER A 77 1.71 -31.12 6.55
C SER A 77 2.92 -30.73 7.37
N ASP A 78 2.68 -30.12 8.50
CA ASP A 78 3.72 -29.68 9.41
C ASP A 78 3.46 -30.22 10.83
N THR A 79 4.50 -30.39 11.63
CA THR A 79 4.39 -30.75 13.04
C THR A 79 4.95 -29.60 13.86
N ILE A 80 4.09 -28.92 14.57
CA ILE A 80 4.41 -27.73 15.31
C ILE A 80 3.95 -27.85 16.76
N GLY A 81 4.58 -27.12 17.65
CA GLY A 81 4.18 -27.09 19.05
C GLY A 81 4.91 -26.03 19.85
N ASN A 82 4.46 -25.85 21.08
CA ASN A 82 5.16 -25.04 22.05
C ASN A 82 5.94 -25.92 23.06
N ASP A 83 6.86 -25.30 23.77
CA ASP A 83 7.81 -26.00 24.68
C ASP A 83 7.08 -26.59 25.91
N THR A 84 5.78 -26.30 26.13
CA THR A 84 5.05 -26.68 27.36
C THR A 84 3.82 -27.55 27.11
N SER A 85 3.18 -27.46 25.95
CA SER A 85 1.87 -28.04 25.72
C SER A 85 1.84 -29.21 24.74
N GLY A 86 2.97 -29.51 24.08
CA GLY A 86 3.09 -30.65 23.17
C GLY A 86 3.05 -30.30 21.68
N LEU A 87 3.00 -31.34 20.86
CA LEU A 87 3.05 -31.24 19.40
C LEU A 87 1.67 -31.49 18.78
N ALA A 88 1.36 -30.77 17.71
CA ALA A 88 0.21 -31.02 16.86
C ALA A 88 0.62 -31.12 15.40
N ARG A 89 -0.13 -31.90 14.63
CA ARG A 89 0.01 -31.96 13.19
C ARG A 89 -0.94 -30.96 12.53
N ILE A 90 -0.39 -30.04 11.76
CA ILE A 90 -1.13 -29.05 11.00
C ILE A 90 -1.17 -29.48 9.52
N ASP A 91 -2.34 -29.62 8.99
CA ASP A 91 -2.56 -29.98 7.59
C ASP A 91 -3.21 -28.80 6.86
N LEU A 92 -2.55 -28.32 5.81
CA LEU A 92 -3.03 -27.25 4.95
C LEU A 92 -3.08 -27.68 3.49
N THR A 93 -4.15 -27.31 2.80
CA THR A 93 -4.25 -27.43 1.35
C THR A 93 -4.14 -26.05 0.69
N ARG A 94 -3.69 -26.03 -0.56
CA ARG A 94 -3.69 -24.79 -1.35
C ARG A 94 -5.10 -24.18 -1.41
N GLU A 95 -6.12 -25.01 -1.58
CA GLU A 95 -7.52 -24.56 -1.61
C GLU A 95 -7.94 -23.89 -0.30
N SER A 96 -7.59 -24.49 0.86
CA SER A 96 -7.89 -23.88 2.17
C SER A 96 -7.16 -22.55 2.34
N PHE A 97 -5.89 -22.48 1.97
CA PHE A 97 -5.12 -21.22 1.98
C PHE A 97 -5.73 -20.16 1.07
N GLU A 98 -6.06 -20.50 -0.17
CA GLU A 98 -6.68 -19.57 -1.12
C GLU A 98 -8.05 -19.05 -0.65
N LYS A 99 -8.80 -19.86 0.11
CA LYS A 99 -10.05 -19.43 0.77
C LYS A 99 -9.76 -18.40 1.87
N LEU A 100 -8.75 -18.64 2.71
CA LEU A 100 -8.38 -17.74 3.81
C LEU A 100 -7.97 -16.36 3.29
N ILE A 101 -7.17 -16.29 2.23
CA ILE A 101 -6.65 -15.03 1.68
C ILE A 101 -7.59 -14.37 0.67
N ARG A 102 -8.78 -14.92 0.39
CA ARG A 102 -9.70 -14.45 -0.65
C ARG A 102 -10.01 -12.96 -0.56
N ASN A 103 -10.34 -12.47 0.63
CA ASN A 103 -10.68 -11.06 0.84
C ASN A 103 -9.51 -10.13 0.52
N MET A 104 -8.30 -10.55 0.87
CA MET A 104 -7.10 -9.77 0.56
C MET A 104 -6.80 -9.74 -0.94
N ILE A 105 -7.02 -10.87 -1.63
CA ILE A 105 -6.89 -10.93 -3.10
C ILE A 105 -7.94 -10.02 -3.76
N THR A 106 -9.18 -10.00 -3.26
CA THR A 106 -10.22 -9.09 -3.76
C THR A 106 -9.83 -7.62 -3.57
N ARG A 107 -9.30 -7.26 -2.40
CA ARG A 107 -8.79 -5.91 -2.16
C ARG A 107 -7.62 -5.54 -3.10
N ALA A 108 -6.73 -6.50 -3.38
CA ALA A 108 -5.66 -6.30 -4.35
C ALA A 108 -6.21 -6.00 -5.76
N LEU A 109 -7.29 -6.69 -6.17
CA LEU A 109 -7.94 -6.42 -7.45
C LEU A 109 -8.59 -5.03 -7.48
N MET A 110 -9.21 -4.59 -6.39
CA MET A 110 -9.77 -3.24 -6.29
C MET A 110 -8.71 -2.16 -6.50
N LEU A 111 -7.48 -2.35 -5.99
CA LEU A 111 -6.37 -1.43 -6.24
C LEU A 111 -5.95 -1.42 -7.71
N VAL A 112 -6.01 -2.57 -8.38
CA VAL A 112 -5.77 -2.63 -9.83
C VAL A 112 -6.84 -1.84 -10.60
N GLU A 113 -8.11 -1.99 -10.21
CA GLU A 113 -9.22 -1.24 -10.82
C GLU A 113 -9.09 0.26 -10.55
N GLN A 114 -8.76 0.66 -9.33
CA GLN A 114 -8.48 2.07 -9.00
C GLN A 114 -7.34 2.65 -9.83
N ALA A 115 -6.28 1.89 -10.06
CA ALA A 115 -5.18 2.33 -10.91
C ALA A 115 -5.64 2.52 -12.36
N LEU A 116 -6.45 1.61 -12.89
CA LEU A 116 -7.01 1.73 -14.24
C LEU A 116 -7.91 2.97 -14.36
N ASP A 117 -8.81 3.18 -13.40
CA ASP A 117 -9.70 4.33 -13.35
C ASP A 117 -8.93 5.65 -13.26
N SER A 118 -7.92 5.72 -12.39
CA SER A 118 -7.05 6.89 -12.23
C SER A 118 -6.28 7.22 -13.52
N ALA A 119 -5.86 6.20 -14.26
CA ALA A 119 -5.24 6.34 -15.58
C ALA A 119 -6.25 6.55 -16.72
N ARG A 120 -7.55 6.41 -16.46
CA ARG A 120 -8.64 6.42 -17.45
C ARG A 120 -8.44 5.35 -18.54
N LEU A 121 -7.98 4.18 -18.14
CA LEU A 121 -7.72 3.03 -19.00
C LEU A 121 -8.66 1.87 -18.66
N LYS A 122 -8.88 1.01 -19.65
CA LYS A 122 -9.61 -0.26 -19.48
C LYS A 122 -8.60 -1.42 -19.40
N PRO A 123 -8.99 -2.57 -18.85
CA PRO A 123 -8.12 -3.76 -18.85
C PRO A 123 -7.61 -4.16 -20.25
N SER A 124 -8.40 -3.89 -21.30
CA SER A 124 -8.03 -4.13 -22.70
C SER A 124 -6.87 -3.27 -23.21
N ASP A 125 -6.70 -2.07 -22.63
CA ASP A 125 -5.72 -1.09 -23.06
C ASP A 125 -4.32 -1.39 -22.50
N ILE A 126 -4.22 -2.34 -21.57
CA ILE A 126 -2.96 -2.79 -20.97
C ILE A 126 -2.33 -3.85 -21.88
N ASP A 127 -1.17 -3.59 -22.43
CA ASP A 127 -0.45 -4.55 -23.27
C ASP A 127 0.15 -5.70 -22.46
N HIS A 128 0.72 -5.39 -21.32
CA HIS A 128 1.43 -6.35 -20.48
C HIS A 128 1.12 -6.15 -19.01
N VAL A 129 0.83 -7.25 -18.32
CA VAL A 129 0.77 -7.32 -16.86
C VAL A 129 2.04 -7.97 -16.36
N VAL A 130 2.85 -7.26 -15.59
CA VAL A 130 4.13 -7.74 -15.06
C VAL A 130 4.01 -7.95 -13.56
N LEU A 131 4.34 -9.16 -13.11
CA LEU A 131 4.32 -9.53 -11.70
C LEU A 131 5.70 -9.48 -11.09
N VAL A 132 5.80 -8.78 -9.94
CA VAL A 132 7.00 -8.58 -9.16
C VAL A 132 6.76 -8.95 -7.71
N GLY A 133 7.81 -9.41 -7.00
CA GLY A 133 7.77 -9.76 -5.59
C GLY A 133 7.24 -11.16 -5.29
N GLY A 134 7.57 -11.67 -4.10
CA GLY A 134 7.34 -13.07 -3.70
C GLY A 134 5.87 -13.52 -3.72
N SER A 135 4.93 -12.63 -3.35
CA SER A 135 3.49 -12.95 -3.33
C SER A 135 2.91 -13.21 -4.73
N SER A 136 3.57 -12.73 -5.79
CA SER A 136 3.19 -13.03 -7.18
C SER A 136 3.35 -14.50 -7.57
N ARG A 137 4.05 -15.29 -6.76
CA ARG A 137 4.19 -16.74 -6.95
C ARG A 137 2.93 -17.53 -6.58
N ILE A 138 2.02 -16.93 -5.82
CA ILE A 138 0.75 -17.57 -5.43
C ILE A 138 -0.11 -17.78 -6.67
N PRO A 139 -0.51 -19.04 -6.99
CA PRO A 139 -1.25 -19.34 -8.22
C PRO A 139 -2.54 -18.54 -8.36
N LYS A 140 -3.25 -18.31 -7.25
CA LYS A 140 -4.50 -17.56 -7.23
C LYS A 140 -4.34 -16.11 -7.69
N VAL A 141 -3.22 -15.48 -7.38
CA VAL A 141 -2.91 -14.11 -7.84
C VAL A 141 -2.81 -14.07 -9.37
N LYS A 142 -2.08 -15.02 -9.96
CA LYS A 142 -1.95 -15.12 -11.41
C LYS A 142 -3.29 -15.37 -12.09
N GLN A 143 -4.06 -16.35 -11.59
CA GLN A 143 -5.38 -16.70 -12.12
C GLN A 143 -6.36 -15.52 -12.08
N MET A 144 -6.36 -14.77 -10.99
CA MET A 144 -7.22 -13.60 -10.84
C MET A 144 -6.87 -12.53 -11.88
N LEU A 145 -5.59 -12.19 -12.04
CA LEU A 145 -5.16 -11.18 -13.00
C LEU A 145 -5.36 -11.65 -14.45
N GLU A 146 -5.08 -12.92 -14.74
CA GLU A 146 -5.36 -13.50 -16.07
C GLU A 146 -6.85 -13.39 -16.43
N LYS A 147 -7.72 -13.71 -15.47
CA LYS A 147 -9.17 -13.58 -15.66
C LYS A 147 -9.59 -12.12 -15.87
N HIS A 148 -8.99 -11.18 -15.12
CA HIS A 148 -9.35 -9.76 -15.18
C HIS A 148 -8.87 -9.10 -16.47
N PHE A 149 -7.65 -9.36 -16.90
CA PHE A 149 -7.05 -8.74 -18.09
C PHE A 149 -7.27 -9.55 -19.38
N GLY A 150 -7.80 -10.79 -19.30
CA GLY A 150 -7.94 -11.68 -20.44
C GLY A 150 -6.62 -12.15 -21.05
N LYS A 151 -5.51 -11.95 -20.36
CA LYS A 151 -4.16 -12.33 -20.79
C LYS A 151 -3.31 -12.77 -19.61
N ALA A 152 -2.41 -13.74 -19.84
CA ALA A 152 -1.54 -14.27 -18.80
C ALA A 152 -0.52 -13.23 -18.34
N PRO A 153 -0.39 -12.98 -17.03
CA PRO A 153 0.64 -12.11 -16.50
C PRO A 153 2.05 -12.66 -16.77
N LYS A 154 2.98 -11.77 -17.09
CA LYS A 154 4.39 -12.08 -17.27
C LYS A 154 5.13 -11.97 -15.93
N SER A 155 6.10 -12.83 -15.70
CA SER A 155 7.04 -12.69 -14.60
C SER A 155 8.28 -11.94 -15.07
N CYS A 156 8.76 -11.04 -14.25
CA CYS A 156 10.01 -10.30 -14.49
C CYS A 156 11.19 -11.20 -14.05
N GLY A 157 11.60 -12.16 -14.90
CA GLY A 157 12.76 -12.99 -14.61
C GLY A 157 12.78 -13.57 -13.17
N ASN A 158 13.82 -13.23 -12.39
CA ASN A 158 13.86 -13.50 -10.96
C ASN A 158 13.12 -12.40 -10.18
N VAL A 159 11.93 -12.72 -9.67
CA VAL A 159 11.07 -11.78 -8.95
C VAL A 159 11.69 -11.24 -7.64
N ASP A 160 12.73 -11.89 -7.13
CA ASP A 160 13.44 -11.47 -5.91
C ASP A 160 14.56 -10.46 -6.23
N GLU A 161 15.07 -10.44 -7.45
CA GLU A 161 16.19 -9.60 -7.89
C GLU A 161 15.76 -8.43 -8.77
N CYS A 162 14.58 -8.47 -9.39
CA CYS A 162 14.19 -7.50 -10.40
C CYS A 162 14.13 -6.06 -9.88
N VAL A 163 13.83 -5.83 -8.61
CA VAL A 163 13.85 -4.49 -8.00
C VAL A 163 15.29 -3.97 -7.92
N ALA A 164 16.23 -4.80 -7.45
CA ALA A 164 17.65 -4.42 -7.36
C ALA A 164 18.27 -4.20 -8.76
N LEU A 165 17.93 -5.06 -9.72
CA LEU A 165 18.36 -4.90 -11.12
C LEU A 165 17.78 -3.63 -11.74
N GLY A 166 16.50 -3.34 -11.49
CA GLY A 166 15.85 -2.10 -11.92
C GLY A 166 16.52 -0.86 -11.35
N ALA A 167 16.83 -0.87 -10.05
CA ALA A 167 17.55 0.21 -9.39
C ALA A 167 18.95 0.41 -9.98
N ALA A 168 19.67 -0.67 -10.31
CA ALA A 168 20.98 -0.59 -10.95
C ALA A 168 20.88 -0.01 -12.38
N LEU A 169 19.88 -0.38 -13.15
CA LEU A 169 19.62 0.19 -14.49
C LEU A 169 19.28 1.68 -14.39
N PHE A 170 18.47 2.06 -13.41
CA PHE A 170 18.14 3.46 -13.14
C PHE A 170 19.38 4.28 -12.77
N ALA A 171 20.21 3.77 -11.86
CA ALA A 171 21.48 4.41 -11.47
C ALA A 171 22.45 4.59 -12.66
N LYS A 172 22.45 3.65 -13.60
CA LYS A 172 23.22 3.74 -14.84
C LYS A 172 22.63 4.76 -15.83
N LYS A 173 21.48 5.36 -15.55
CA LYS A 173 20.76 6.27 -16.44
C LYS A 173 20.42 5.65 -17.81
N SER A 174 20.14 4.36 -17.84
CA SER A 174 19.78 3.62 -19.06
C SER A 174 18.36 3.92 -19.54
N ALA A 175 17.51 4.51 -18.68
CA ALA A 175 16.15 4.90 -19.00
C ALA A 175 15.84 6.28 -18.40
N ARG A 176 14.96 7.03 -19.04
CA ARG A 176 14.38 8.27 -18.50
C ARG A 176 13.04 7.94 -17.90
N ILE A 177 12.91 8.15 -16.58
CA ILE A 177 11.69 7.85 -15.85
C ILE A 177 11.05 9.17 -15.41
N GLN A 178 9.80 9.37 -15.80
CA GLN A 178 8.95 10.43 -15.30
C GLN A 178 8.08 9.83 -14.20
N GLU A 179 8.39 10.17 -12.96
CA GLU A 179 7.66 9.68 -11.77
C GLU A 179 6.45 10.56 -11.43
N VAL A 180 5.58 10.03 -10.56
CA VAL A 180 4.42 10.74 -10.01
C VAL A 180 4.37 10.58 -8.50
N CYS A 181 3.72 11.53 -7.81
CA CYS A 181 3.38 11.40 -6.40
C CYS A 181 2.42 10.23 -6.20
N ASN A 182 2.75 9.30 -5.33
CA ASN A 182 1.90 8.15 -5.02
C ASN A 182 0.76 8.45 -4.02
N GLN A 183 0.79 9.62 -3.38
CA GLN A 183 -0.24 10.13 -2.47
C GLN A 183 -0.35 11.65 -2.63
N SER A 184 -1.48 12.23 -2.19
CA SER A 184 -1.62 13.67 -2.11
C SER A 184 -0.90 14.22 -0.88
N TYR A 185 -0.40 15.44 -1.02
CA TYR A 185 0.21 16.21 0.06
C TYR A 185 -0.53 17.51 0.23
N GLY A 186 -0.74 17.89 1.48
CA GLY A 186 -1.52 19.09 1.81
C GLY A 186 -1.21 19.63 3.19
N THR A 187 -2.16 20.39 3.71
CA THR A 187 -2.11 20.97 5.07
C THR A 187 -3.48 20.94 5.71
N LEU A 188 -3.52 20.95 7.04
CA LEU A 188 -4.75 21.20 7.78
C LEU A 188 -5.07 22.69 7.75
N ALA A 189 -6.23 23.04 7.22
CA ALA A 189 -6.69 24.41 7.13
C ALA A 189 -8.11 24.56 7.67
N MET A 190 -8.41 25.72 8.24
CA MET A 190 -9.77 26.09 8.60
C MET A 190 -10.52 26.50 7.33
N ILE A 191 -11.55 25.74 6.98
CA ILE A 191 -12.39 26.02 5.81
C ILE A 191 -13.73 26.55 6.27
N TYR A 192 -14.09 27.73 5.75
CA TYR A 192 -15.40 28.33 5.98
C TYR A 192 -16.38 27.90 4.91
N ASN A 193 -17.48 27.29 5.33
CA ASN A 193 -18.56 26.95 4.44
C ASN A 193 -19.58 28.08 4.35
N ALA A 194 -19.56 28.81 3.25
CA ALA A 194 -20.45 29.96 3.02
C ALA A 194 -21.96 29.62 3.01
N ALA A 195 -22.31 28.36 2.73
CA ALA A 195 -23.72 27.91 2.70
C ALA A 195 -24.28 27.59 4.08
N THR A 196 -23.45 27.07 5.00
CA THR A 196 -23.86 26.70 6.36
C THR A 196 -23.40 27.68 7.42
N GLY A 197 -22.43 28.55 7.11
CA GLY A 197 -21.79 29.46 8.09
C GLY A 197 -20.84 28.74 9.04
N GLU A 198 -20.52 27.49 8.82
CA GLU A 198 -19.68 26.70 9.70
C GLU A 198 -18.20 26.76 9.31
N GLU A 199 -17.34 26.83 10.32
CA GLU A 199 -15.89 26.68 10.16
C GLU A 199 -15.50 25.27 10.58
N LYS A 200 -14.73 24.59 9.74
CA LYS A 200 -14.25 23.22 10.00
C LYS A 200 -12.80 23.07 9.56
N VAL A 201 -12.00 22.40 10.40
CA VAL A 201 -10.65 21.99 10.00
C VAL A 201 -10.77 20.84 8.98
N GLN A 202 -10.15 21.02 7.82
CA GLN A 202 -10.11 20.01 6.76
C GLN A 202 -8.69 19.89 6.21
N ASN A 203 -8.41 18.75 5.59
CA ASN A 203 -7.21 18.56 4.82
C ASN A 203 -7.34 19.28 3.48
N SER A 204 -6.51 20.28 3.27
CA SER A 204 -6.42 21.03 2.01
C SER A 204 -5.28 20.48 1.16
N ILE A 205 -5.60 19.76 0.09
CA ILE A 205 -4.63 19.15 -0.79
C ILE A 205 -3.96 20.21 -1.65
N VAL A 206 -2.63 20.32 -1.56
CA VAL A 206 -1.79 21.25 -2.34
C VAL A 206 -1.19 20.53 -3.55
N ILE A 207 -0.63 19.36 -3.35
CA ILE A 207 -0.08 18.50 -4.42
C ILE A 207 -0.96 17.24 -4.52
N PRO A 208 -1.83 17.15 -5.54
CA PRO A 208 -2.65 15.98 -5.74
C PRO A 208 -1.82 14.73 -6.06
N LYS A 209 -2.31 13.57 -5.66
CA LYS A 209 -1.82 12.27 -6.10
C LYS A 209 -1.71 12.21 -7.63
N ASN A 210 -0.77 11.42 -8.12
CA ASN A 210 -0.41 11.29 -9.55
C ASN A 210 0.10 12.58 -10.21
N SER A 211 0.42 13.63 -9.43
CA SER A 211 1.17 14.78 -9.95
C SER A 211 2.57 14.34 -10.36
N SER A 212 3.01 14.71 -11.57
CA SER A 212 4.38 14.42 -12.03
C SER A 212 5.41 15.10 -11.15
N ILE A 213 6.48 14.40 -10.80
CA ILE A 213 7.59 14.93 -9.99
C ILE A 213 8.90 15.01 -10.80
N PRO A 214 9.77 16.02 -10.52
CA PRO A 214 9.63 17.07 -9.50
C PRO A 214 8.52 18.08 -9.84
N CYS A 215 7.77 18.55 -8.83
CA CYS A 215 6.78 19.60 -8.99
C CYS A 215 6.83 20.61 -7.82
N SER A 216 6.29 21.78 -8.08
CA SER A 216 6.04 22.81 -7.06
C SER A 216 4.62 23.32 -7.23
N ARG A 217 3.92 23.53 -6.13
CA ARG A 217 2.57 24.09 -6.07
C ARG A 217 2.50 25.11 -4.97
N THR A 218 1.73 26.17 -5.21
CA THR A 218 1.43 27.20 -4.22
C THR A 218 -0.07 27.27 -4.03
N GLN A 219 -0.49 27.27 -2.77
CA GLN A 219 -1.88 27.47 -2.38
C GLN A 219 -1.95 28.69 -1.48
N MET A 220 -2.91 29.58 -1.74
CA MET A 220 -3.13 30.78 -0.95
C MET A 220 -4.06 30.47 0.21
N TYR A 221 -3.69 30.94 1.38
CA TYR A 221 -4.48 30.94 2.61
C TYR A 221 -4.58 32.33 3.16
N VAL A 222 -5.33 32.53 4.24
CA VAL A 222 -5.47 33.84 4.91
C VAL A 222 -5.23 33.68 6.40
N THR A 223 -4.74 34.76 7.04
CA THR A 223 -4.59 34.82 8.50
C THR A 223 -5.94 34.70 9.20
N SER A 224 -5.97 33.93 10.31
CA SER A 224 -7.17 33.68 11.11
C SER A 224 -7.47 34.81 12.13
N GLU A 225 -6.45 35.58 12.51
CA GLU A 225 -6.51 36.61 13.53
C GLU A 225 -5.77 37.90 13.11
N ASP A 226 -6.11 39.00 13.77
CA ASP A 226 -5.36 40.26 13.62
C ASP A 226 -3.97 40.11 14.23
N ASN A 227 -2.96 40.59 13.51
CA ASN A 227 -1.56 40.59 13.96
C ASN A 227 -1.01 39.21 14.32
N GLU A 228 -1.50 38.15 13.62
CA GLU A 228 -0.95 36.80 13.70
C GLU A 228 0.52 36.84 13.28
N ARG A 229 1.41 36.39 14.19
CA ARG A 229 2.87 36.45 13.99
C ARG A 229 3.48 35.14 13.52
N VAL A 230 2.81 34.07 13.83
CA VAL A 230 3.30 32.72 13.62
C VAL A 230 2.14 31.83 13.18
N ILE A 231 2.31 31.13 12.10
CA ILE A 231 1.36 30.13 11.63
C ILE A 231 2.04 28.79 11.69
N GLU A 232 1.47 27.85 12.43
CA GLU A 232 1.89 26.44 12.40
C GLU A 232 1.16 25.74 11.25
N VAL A 233 1.93 25.12 10.37
CA VAL A 233 1.42 24.42 9.20
C VAL A 233 1.73 22.93 9.35
N ASP A 234 0.70 22.12 9.53
CA ASP A 234 0.82 20.67 9.52
C ASP A 234 0.93 20.18 8.08
N ILE A 235 1.99 19.45 7.78
CA ILE A 235 2.15 18.81 6.48
C ILE A 235 1.43 17.47 6.52
N THR A 236 0.44 17.30 5.65
CA THR A 236 -0.39 16.10 5.59
C THR A 236 -0.06 15.22 4.39
N GLN A 237 -0.34 13.93 4.52
CA GLN A 237 -0.28 12.93 3.47
C GLN A 237 -1.58 12.10 3.49
N GLY A 238 -2.33 12.11 2.40
CA GLY A 238 -3.60 11.38 2.27
C GLY A 238 -4.60 12.11 1.39
N GLU A 239 -5.67 11.40 1.02
CA GLU A 239 -6.67 11.84 0.03
C GLU A 239 -7.95 12.37 0.68
N ASP A 240 -8.19 12.07 1.97
CA ASP A 240 -9.44 12.39 2.65
C ASP A 240 -9.46 13.83 3.13
N ASP A 241 -10.63 14.46 3.07
CA ASP A 241 -10.83 15.83 3.61
C ASP A 241 -10.90 15.83 5.14
N ASP A 242 -11.31 14.71 5.77
CA ASP A 242 -11.37 14.60 7.23
C ASP A 242 -9.97 14.34 7.80
N PRO A 243 -9.47 15.21 8.71
CA PRO A 243 -8.16 15.07 9.34
C PRO A 243 -7.89 13.71 10.02
N LYS A 244 -8.95 12.98 10.39
CA LYS A 244 -8.83 11.66 11.03
C LYS A 244 -8.30 10.57 10.09
N TYR A 245 -8.42 10.75 8.78
CA TYR A 245 -8.08 9.76 7.76
C TYR A 245 -6.83 10.15 6.96
N VAL A 246 -6.11 11.17 7.38
CA VAL A 246 -4.84 11.59 6.80
C VAL A 246 -3.71 11.52 7.82
N ASP A 247 -2.50 11.25 7.35
CA ASP A 247 -1.31 11.23 8.19
C ASP A 247 -0.68 12.64 8.26
N VAL A 248 -0.42 13.16 9.46
CA VAL A 248 0.44 14.33 9.65
C VAL A 248 1.89 13.84 9.65
N ILE A 249 2.63 14.19 8.61
CA ILE A 249 4.02 13.71 8.41
C ILE A 249 5.08 14.73 8.84
N GLY A 250 4.67 15.96 9.14
CA GLY A 250 5.57 17.01 9.60
C GLY A 250 4.82 18.27 9.99
N ARG A 251 5.55 19.20 10.61
CA ARG A 251 5.05 20.54 10.95
C ARG A 251 6.13 21.56 10.63
N ILE A 252 5.74 22.68 10.07
CA ILE A 252 6.59 23.84 9.85
C ILE A 252 5.96 25.07 10.49
N THR A 253 6.78 26.06 10.80
CA THR A 253 6.36 27.32 11.35
C THR A 253 6.67 28.43 10.35
N LEU A 254 5.67 29.22 10.01
CA LEU A 254 5.80 30.36 9.14
C LEU A 254 5.73 31.64 9.98
N GLU A 255 6.69 32.54 9.79
CA GLU A 255 6.65 33.88 10.40
C GLU A 255 5.87 34.85 9.51
N VAL A 256 4.90 35.52 10.06
CA VAL A 256 4.07 36.53 9.38
C VAL A 256 4.53 37.92 9.76
N PRO A 257 4.68 38.85 8.82
CA PRO A 257 5.02 40.24 9.13
C PRO A 257 4.02 40.87 10.10
N PRO A 258 4.50 41.76 11.02
CA PRO A 258 3.64 42.39 12.01
C PRO A 258 2.59 43.30 11.40
N ASN A 259 1.55 43.60 12.20
CA ASN A 259 0.46 44.52 11.86
C ASN A 259 -0.34 44.11 10.60
N ARG A 260 -0.47 42.82 10.35
CA ARG A 260 -1.36 42.29 9.31
C ARG A 260 -2.75 42.08 9.90
N PRO A 261 -3.83 42.51 9.21
CA PRO A 261 -5.19 42.25 9.66
C PRO A 261 -5.56 40.77 9.43
N LYS A 262 -6.60 40.30 10.13
CA LYS A 262 -7.30 39.05 9.79
C LYS A 262 -7.69 39.02 8.30
N GLY A 263 -7.53 37.89 7.64
CA GLY A 263 -7.81 37.75 6.22
C GLY A 263 -6.67 38.19 5.29
N CYS A 264 -5.47 38.49 5.83
CA CYS A 264 -4.30 38.79 5.01
C CYS A 264 -3.80 37.51 4.33
N GLU A 265 -3.55 37.58 3.02
CA GLU A 265 -3.05 36.45 2.23
C GLU A 265 -1.65 36.01 2.66
N VAL A 266 -1.48 34.69 2.76
CA VAL A 266 -0.22 33.97 3.01
C VAL A 266 -0.13 32.78 2.06
N ALA A 267 1.11 32.43 1.58
CA ALA A 267 1.34 31.38 0.59
C ALA A 267 2.46 30.46 1.05
#